data_2b54476bd4041005f7c8d12b6fce9bb2
#
_entry.id   2b54476bd4041005f7c8d12b6fce9bb2
#
_cell.length_a   1.000
_cell.length_b   1.000
_cell.length_c   1.000
_cell.angle_alpha   90.00
_cell.angle_beta   90.00
_cell.angle_gamma   90.00
#
_symmetry.space_group_name_H-M   'P 1'
#
loop_
_entity.id
_entity.type
_entity.pdbx_description
1 polymer ?
#
loop_
_entity_poly.entity_id
_entity_poly.type
_entity_poly.pdbx_seq_one_letter_code
_entity_poly.pdbx_strand_id
1 'polypeptide(L)'
;MPKLLIFQHVAHELLGTLDPLLRNHGFRNHYINFGRDPHAEPSLDGYHGIVVLGGPMNVDQVDAFPHLKTEVRLLKQAIASEMPVLGICLGAQLLAKALGAQVRPNGEKEIGWYDVEPTTAGREDPLFAHFETREKIFQWHG
;
A
#
# COMPACT_ATOMS: atom_id res chain seq x y z
N MET A 1 -1.70 -17.45 -15.14
CA MET A 1 -0.69 -16.89 -14.23
C MET A 1 -1.28 -15.64 -13.56
N PRO A 2 -1.39 -15.62 -12.25
CA PRO A 2 -1.99 -14.50 -11.55
C PRO A 2 -1.18 -13.21 -11.74
N LYS A 3 -1.90 -12.09 -11.88
CA LYS A 3 -1.31 -10.77 -12.10
C LYS A 3 -1.59 -9.86 -10.91
N LEU A 4 -0.58 -9.14 -10.46
CA LEU A 4 -0.72 -8.09 -9.46
C LEU A 4 -0.54 -6.72 -10.10
N LEU A 5 -1.41 -5.81 -9.72
CA LEU A 5 -1.31 -4.40 -10.07
C LEU A 5 -0.54 -3.67 -8.98
N ILE A 6 0.54 -2.98 -9.35
CA ILE A 6 1.42 -2.32 -8.40
C ILE A 6 1.30 -0.81 -8.60
N PHE A 7 0.79 -0.11 -7.61
CA PHE A 7 0.71 1.36 -7.62
C PHE A 7 2.01 1.94 -7.09
N GLN A 8 2.71 2.65 -7.95
CA GLN A 8 3.99 3.31 -7.70
C GLN A 8 3.82 4.83 -7.77
N HIS A 9 4.44 5.56 -6.85
CA HIS A 9 4.27 7.01 -6.74
C HIS A 9 5.55 7.78 -7.03
N VAL A 10 6.70 7.19 -6.75
CA VAL A 10 8.03 7.77 -7.03
C VAL A 10 8.96 6.71 -7.61
N ALA A 11 9.95 7.17 -8.37
CA ALA A 11 10.80 6.27 -9.16
C ALA A 11 11.61 5.27 -8.33
N HIS A 12 11.99 5.66 -7.11
CA HIS A 12 12.88 4.87 -6.25
C HIS A 12 12.15 3.97 -5.24
N GLU A 13 10.82 4.07 -5.11
CA GLU A 13 10.04 3.21 -4.23
C GLU A 13 9.35 2.11 -5.05
N LEU A 14 10.01 0.97 -5.14
CA LEU A 14 9.58 -0.23 -5.84
C LEU A 14 9.23 -1.34 -4.84
N LEU A 15 8.84 -2.51 -5.35
CA LEU A 15 8.59 -3.69 -4.52
C LEU A 15 9.84 -4.18 -3.75
N GLY A 16 11.04 -3.83 -4.20
CA GLY A 16 12.27 -4.26 -3.55
C GLY A 16 12.37 -5.78 -3.44
N THR A 17 12.67 -6.28 -2.25
CA THR A 17 12.79 -7.71 -1.98
C THR A 17 11.49 -8.49 -2.14
N LEU A 18 10.34 -7.81 -2.14
CA LEU A 18 9.04 -8.43 -2.37
C LEU A 18 8.88 -8.88 -3.84
N ASP A 19 9.54 -8.21 -4.81
CA ASP A 19 9.42 -8.55 -6.23
C ASP A 19 9.86 -9.99 -6.54
N PRO A 20 11.08 -10.44 -6.19
CA PRO A 20 11.47 -11.81 -6.43
C PRO A 20 10.62 -12.83 -5.67
N LEU A 21 10.15 -12.51 -4.47
CA LEU A 21 9.26 -13.39 -3.70
C LEU A 21 7.95 -13.62 -4.46
N LEU A 22 7.30 -12.55 -4.92
CA LEU A 22 6.05 -12.65 -5.68
C LEU A 22 6.26 -13.42 -7.00
N ARG A 23 7.33 -13.14 -7.73
CA ARG A 23 7.65 -13.86 -8.98
C ARG A 23 7.89 -15.34 -8.74
N ASN A 24 8.60 -15.70 -7.67
CA ASN A 24 8.87 -17.09 -7.31
C ASN A 24 7.58 -17.84 -6.93
N HIS A 25 6.55 -17.11 -6.47
CA HIS A 25 5.20 -17.65 -6.23
C HIS A 25 4.29 -17.59 -7.46
N GLY A 26 4.85 -17.28 -8.63
CA GLY A 26 4.13 -17.33 -9.90
C GLY A 26 3.33 -16.08 -10.26
N PHE A 27 3.49 -14.98 -9.51
CA PHE A 27 2.83 -13.73 -9.83
C PHE A 27 3.55 -12.95 -10.93
N ARG A 28 2.79 -12.24 -11.76
CA ARG A 28 3.29 -11.21 -12.66
C ARG A 28 2.97 -9.84 -12.08
N ASN A 29 4.00 -9.04 -11.87
CA ASN A 29 3.88 -7.70 -11.31
C ASN A 29 3.79 -6.67 -12.46
N HIS A 30 2.70 -5.90 -12.47
CA HIS A 30 2.46 -4.85 -13.45
C HIS A 30 2.40 -3.49 -12.73
N TYR A 31 3.35 -2.64 -13.00
CA TYR A 31 3.44 -1.32 -12.38
C TYR A 31 2.60 -0.28 -13.12
N ILE A 32 1.85 0.50 -12.35
CA ILE A 32 1.29 1.79 -12.76
C ILE A 32 2.06 2.87 -12.01
N ASN A 33 2.83 3.65 -12.72
CA ASN A 33 3.65 4.71 -12.15
C ASN A 33 2.91 6.05 -12.20
N PHE A 34 2.19 6.37 -11.13
CA PHE A 34 1.44 7.63 -11.01
C PHE A 34 2.34 8.87 -10.88
N GLY A 35 3.59 8.70 -10.48
CA GLY A 35 4.56 9.78 -10.49
C GLY A 35 4.94 10.22 -11.92
N ARG A 36 4.90 9.28 -12.87
CA ARG A 36 5.16 9.52 -14.28
C ARG A 36 3.89 9.88 -15.04
N ASP A 37 2.78 9.25 -14.71
CA ASP A 37 1.47 9.51 -15.31
C ASP A 37 0.41 9.73 -14.19
N PRO A 38 0.31 10.96 -13.68
CA PRO A 38 -0.61 11.28 -12.59
C PRO A 38 -2.10 11.23 -12.98
N HIS A 39 -2.40 11.11 -14.24
CA HIS A 39 -3.77 10.99 -14.76
C HIS A 39 -4.11 9.59 -15.27
N ALA A 40 -3.26 8.60 -15.00
CA ALA A 40 -3.54 7.21 -15.35
C ALA A 40 -4.84 6.72 -14.71
N GLU A 41 -5.65 6.02 -15.50
CA GLU A 41 -6.93 5.42 -15.09
C GLU A 41 -6.89 3.90 -15.38
N PRO A 42 -6.10 3.12 -14.61
CA PRO A 42 -5.99 1.69 -14.86
C PRO A 42 -7.30 0.97 -14.54
N SER A 43 -7.61 -0.06 -15.34
CA SER A 43 -8.66 -1.02 -15.01
C SER A 43 -8.14 -2.06 -14.02
N LEU A 44 -9.01 -2.57 -13.15
CA LEU A 44 -8.73 -3.71 -12.29
C LEU A 44 -8.99 -5.05 -13.00
N ASP A 45 -9.55 -5.04 -14.21
CA ASP A 45 -9.91 -6.25 -14.93
C ASP A 45 -8.69 -7.13 -15.23
N GLY A 46 -8.82 -8.41 -14.93
CA GLY A 46 -7.77 -9.39 -15.15
C GLY A 46 -6.62 -9.36 -14.13
N TYR A 47 -6.74 -8.54 -13.10
CA TYR A 47 -5.83 -8.56 -11.95
C TYR A 47 -6.41 -9.37 -10.78
N HIS A 48 -5.54 -9.93 -9.98
CA HIS A 48 -5.88 -10.84 -8.87
C HIS A 48 -5.53 -10.25 -7.50
N GLY A 49 -4.94 -9.06 -7.49
CA GLY A 49 -4.60 -8.31 -6.29
C GLY A 49 -3.90 -7.01 -6.63
N ILE A 50 -3.82 -6.13 -5.63
CA ILE A 50 -3.18 -4.81 -5.72
C ILE A 50 -2.13 -4.69 -4.63
N VAL A 51 -0.96 -4.16 -4.97
CA VAL A 51 0.02 -3.67 -3.99
C VAL A 51 0.14 -2.16 -4.18
N VAL A 52 -0.11 -1.41 -3.12
CA VAL A 52 0.02 0.06 -3.12
C VAL A 52 1.27 0.43 -2.35
N LEU A 53 2.23 0.99 -3.06
CA LEU A 53 3.54 1.33 -2.51
C LEU A 53 3.53 2.65 -1.72
N GLY A 54 4.66 2.97 -1.12
CA GLY A 54 4.86 4.21 -0.40
C GLY A 54 5.06 5.43 -1.30
N GLY A 55 5.15 6.59 -0.68
CA GLY A 55 5.40 7.86 -1.34
C GLY A 55 5.40 9.01 -0.34
N PRO A 56 5.93 10.17 -0.73
CA PRO A 56 6.05 11.33 0.15
C PRO A 56 4.75 12.13 0.30
N MET A 57 3.70 11.79 -0.48
CA MET A 57 2.45 12.54 -0.51
C MET A 57 1.66 12.34 0.79
N ASN A 58 0.92 13.36 1.19
CA ASN A 58 -0.17 13.22 2.15
C ASN A 58 -1.44 12.81 1.39
N VAL A 59 -2.24 11.92 1.96
CA VAL A 59 -3.46 11.39 1.33
C VAL A 59 -4.51 12.47 0.98
N ASP A 60 -4.43 13.64 1.59
CA ASP A 60 -5.34 14.75 1.35
C ASP A 60 -4.83 15.76 0.31
N GLN A 61 -3.61 15.60 -0.21
CA GLN A 61 -3.02 16.47 -1.23
C GLN A 61 -3.55 16.19 -2.64
N VAL A 62 -4.86 16.01 -2.77
CA VAL A 62 -5.52 15.58 -4.01
C VAL A 62 -5.44 16.61 -5.14
N ASP A 63 -5.30 17.89 -4.81
CA ASP A 63 -5.17 18.96 -5.81
C ASP A 63 -3.77 18.95 -6.47
N ALA A 64 -2.74 18.67 -5.66
CA ALA A 64 -1.36 18.55 -6.15
C ALA A 64 -1.09 17.18 -6.79
N PHE A 65 -1.74 16.14 -6.31
CA PHE A 65 -1.56 14.75 -6.74
C PHE A 65 -2.91 14.12 -7.07
N PRO A 66 -3.44 14.35 -8.28
CA PRO A 66 -4.81 13.90 -8.65
C PRO A 66 -4.95 12.37 -8.64
N HIS A 67 -3.88 11.61 -8.82
CA HIS A 67 -3.89 10.17 -8.72
C HIS A 67 -4.38 9.64 -7.37
N LEU A 68 -4.25 10.41 -6.28
CA LEU A 68 -4.72 9.99 -4.95
C LEU A 68 -6.23 9.73 -4.93
N LYS A 69 -7.02 10.53 -5.66
CA LYS A 69 -8.47 10.28 -5.83
C LYS A 69 -8.74 9.01 -6.62
N THR A 70 -8.01 8.83 -7.71
CA THR A 70 -8.11 7.63 -8.56
C THR A 70 -7.78 6.37 -7.76
N GLU A 71 -6.71 6.40 -6.99
CA GLU A 71 -6.29 5.26 -6.17
C GLU A 71 -7.33 4.90 -5.11
N VAL A 72 -7.85 5.88 -4.36
CA VAL A 72 -8.91 5.63 -3.37
C VAL A 72 -10.15 5.04 -4.03
N ARG A 73 -10.54 5.53 -5.20
CA ARG A 73 -11.68 4.98 -5.96
C ARG A 73 -11.43 3.54 -6.38
N LEU A 74 -10.25 3.23 -6.90
CA LEU A 74 -9.88 1.88 -7.31
C LEU A 74 -9.78 0.93 -6.10
N LEU A 75 -9.26 1.40 -4.97
CA LEU A 75 -9.21 0.61 -3.73
C LEU A 75 -10.62 0.29 -3.21
N LYS A 76 -11.55 1.24 -3.25
CA LYS A 76 -12.97 0.98 -2.92
C LYS A 76 -13.58 -0.07 -3.84
N GLN A 77 -13.27 -0.02 -5.14
CA GLN A 77 -13.72 -1.01 -6.11
C GLN A 77 -13.12 -2.39 -5.82
N ALA A 78 -11.83 -2.46 -5.52
CA ALA A 78 -11.15 -3.70 -5.14
C ALA A 78 -11.74 -4.33 -3.88
N ILE A 79 -11.98 -3.51 -2.84
CA ILE A 79 -12.62 -3.96 -1.59
C ILE A 79 -14.02 -4.52 -1.86
N ALA A 80 -14.83 -3.82 -2.66
CA ALA A 80 -16.18 -4.25 -3.00
C ALA A 80 -16.21 -5.58 -3.78
N SER A 81 -15.15 -5.88 -4.52
CA SER A 81 -14.99 -7.15 -5.26
C SER A 81 -14.18 -8.21 -4.51
N GLU A 82 -13.88 -7.98 -3.23
CA GLU A 82 -13.08 -8.87 -2.39
C GLU A 82 -11.68 -9.17 -2.96
N MET A 83 -11.15 -8.26 -3.77
CA MET A 83 -9.80 -8.38 -4.33
C MET A 83 -8.76 -8.14 -3.21
N PRO A 84 -7.74 -9.01 -3.05
CA PRO A 84 -6.67 -8.80 -2.08
C PRO A 84 -5.91 -7.50 -2.32
N VAL A 85 -5.68 -6.75 -1.25
CA VAL A 85 -4.92 -5.48 -1.30
C VAL A 85 -3.86 -5.48 -0.20
N LEU A 86 -2.63 -5.14 -0.57
CA LEU A 86 -1.54 -4.86 0.35
C LEU A 86 -1.15 -3.39 0.24
N GLY A 87 -1.28 -2.64 1.33
CA GLY A 87 -0.85 -1.24 1.41
C GLY A 87 0.43 -1.09 2.23
N ILE A 88 1.41 -0.36 1.70
CA ILE A 88 2.69 -0.08 2.36
C ILE A 88 2.85 1.43 2.52
N CYS A 89 3.03 1.91 3.75
CA CYS A 89 3.21 3.32 4.09
C CYS A 89 2.07 4.19 3.54
N LEU A 90 2.31 5.08 2.56
CA LEU A 90 1.25 5.83 1.88
C LEU A 90 0.13 4.91 1.38
N GLY A 91 0.47 3.74 0.86
CA GLY A 91 -0.50 2.75 0.41
C GLY A 91 -1.41 2.24 1.52
N ALA A 92 -0.89 2.03 2.71
CA ALA A 92 -1.70 1.67 3.89
C ALA A 92 -2.63 2.81 4.31
N GLN A 93 -2.19 4.05 4.21
CA GLN A 93 -2.99 5.24 4.50
C GLN A 93 -4.13 5.42 3.48
N LEU A 94 -3.85 5.22 2.18
CA LEU A 94 -4.87 5.26 1.13
C LEU A 94 -5.90 4.15 1.31
N LEU A 95 -5.47 2.96 1.70
CA LEU A 95 -6.36 1.84 2.00
C LEU A 95 -7.25 2.15 3.22
N ALA A 96 -6.69 2.70 4.28
CA ALA A 96 -7.45 3.14 5.45
C ALA A 96 -8.52 4.17 5.07
N LYS A 97 -8.15 5.16 4.24
CA LYS A 97 -9.09 6.16 3.72
C LYS A 97 -10.19 5.53 2.86
N ALA A 98 -9.86 4.57 2.01
CA ALA A 98 -10.84 3.84 1.20
C ALA A 98 -11.83 3.04 2.05
N LEU A 99 -11.40 2.56 3.22
CA LEU A 99 -12.23 1.86 4.21
C LEU A 99 -13.05 2.82 5.11
N GLY A 100 -12.92 4.13 4.93
CA GLY A 100 -13.65 5.14 5.69
C GLY A 100 -12.97 5.58 6.99
N ALA A 101 -11.75 5.13 7.25
CA ALA A 101 -10.98 5.58 8.40
C ALA A 101 -10.37 6.97 8.16
N GLN A 102 -10.13 7.70 9.24
CA GLN A 102 -9.41 8.97 9.19
C GLN A 102 -7.90 8.72 9.20
N VAL A 103 -7.20 9.40 8.31
CA VAL A 103 -5.75 9.51 8.32
C VAL A 103 -5.40 10.93 8.74
N ARG A 104 -4.61 11.06 9.77
CA ARG A 104 -4.22 12.35 10.37
C ARG A 104 -2.74 12.37 10.72
N PRO A 105 -2.13 13.56 10.75
CA PRO A 105 -0.74 13.69 11.16
C PRO A 105 -0.51 13.12 12.56
N ASN A 106 0.61 12.44 12.75
CA ASN A 106 1.09 12.09 14.07
C ASN A 106 1.65 13.37 14.76
N GLY A 107 1.65 13.40 16.08
CA GLY A 107 2.18 14.53 16.83
C GLY A 107 3.67 14.77 16.59
N GLU A 108 4.40 13.73 16.26
CA GLU A 108 5.82 13.75 15.95
C GLU A 108 6.11 12.92 14.70
N LYS A 109 7.12 13.33 13.92
CA LYS A 109 7.62 12.51 12.83
C LYS A 109 8.38 11.32 13.38
N GLU A 110 8.12 10.14 12.84
CA GLU A 110 8.85 8.93 13.16
C GLU A 110 9.75 8.56 11.97
N ILE A 111 11.05 8.80 12.12
CA ILE A 111 12.08 8.45 11.14
C ILE A 111 13.17 7.69 11.86
N GLY A 112 13.30 6.39 11.56
CA GLY A 112 14.28 5.52 12.19
C GLY A 112 13.74 4.15 12.53
N TRP A 113 14.44 3.48 13.41
CA TRP A 113 14.10 2.13 13.88
C TRP A 113 13.27 2.18 15.15
N TYR A 114 12.09 1.59 15.10
CA TYR A 114 11.13 1.57 16.20
C TYR A 114 10.66 0.14 16.48
N ASP A 115 10.41 -0.13 17.74
CA ASP A 115 9.76 -1.38 18.13
C ASP A 115 8.26 -1.27 17.91
N VAL A 116 7.68 -2.29 17.29
CA VAL A 116 6.23 -2.43 17.09
C VAL A 116 5.74 -3.73 17.68
N GLU A 117 4.51 -3.71 18.14
CA GLU A 117 3.83 -4.87 18.70
C GLU A 117 2.51 -5.09 17.96
N PRO A 118 2.18 -6.31 17.54
CA PRO A 118 0.86 -6.62 17.01
C PRO A 118 -0.22 -6.32 18.03
N THR A 119 -1.32 -5.73 17.58
CA THR A 119 -2.54 -5.61 18.39
C THR A 119 -3.13 -6.99 18.68
N THR A 120 -4.10 -7.06 19.60
CA THR A 120 -4.83 -8.32 19.87
C THR A 120 -5.42 -8.88 18.57
N ALA A 121 -6.09 -8.05 17.77
CA ALA A 121 -6.63 -8.45 16.47
C ALA A 121 -5.54 -8.86 15.49
N GLY A 122 -4.40 -8.14 15.46
CA GLY A 122 -3.26 -8.47 14.63
C GLY A 122 -2.66 -9.84 14.93
N ARG A 123 -2.62 -10.24 16.18
CA ARG A 123 -2.12 -11.57 16.60
C ARG A 123 -3.01 -12.72 16.10
N GLU A 124 -4.28 -12.46 15.89
CA GLU A 124 -5.24 -13.42 15.35
C GLU A 124 -5.25 -13.46 13.82
N ASP A 125 -4.65 -12.47 13.16
CA ASP A 125 -4.59 -12.38 11.71
C ASP A 125 -3.51 -13.33 11.16
N PRO A 126 -3.84 -14.20 10.18
CA PRO A 126 -2.88 -15.13 9.59
C PRO A 126 -1.65 -14.45 8.97
N LEU A 127 -1.77 -13.21 8.51
CA LEU A 127 -0.66 -12.43 7.94
C LEU A 127 0.45 -12.19 8.98
N PHE A 128 0.08 -12.03 10.26
CA PHE A 128 0.99 -11.76 11.35
C PHE A 128 1.31 -12.97 12.21
N ALA A 129 0.92 -14.18 11.80
CA ALA A 129 1.09 -15.40 12.58
C ALA A 129 2.56 -15.71 12.91
N HIS A 130 3.50 -15.23 12.09
CA HIS A 130 4.94 -15.42 12.27
C HIS A 130 5.65 -14.23 12.92
N PHE A 131 4.91 -13.17 13.24
CA PHE A 131 5.47 -12.03 13.98
C PHE A 131 5.72 -12.43 15.43
N GLU A 132 6.87 -12.00 15.94
CA GLU A 132 7.17 -12.12 17.37
C GLU A 132 6.32 -11.13 18.17
N THR A 133 6.40 -11.21 19.51
CA THR A 133 5.69 -10.28 20.41
C THR A 133 6.08 -8.82 20.14
N ARG A 134 7.33 -8.60 19.75
CA ARG A 134 7.89 -7.29 19.41
C ARG A 134 8.83 -7.44 18.24
N GLU A 135 8.64 -6.60 17.22
CA GLU A 135 9.48 -6.54 16.03
C GLU A 135 10.07 -5.13 15.88
N LYS A 136 11.28 -5.05 15.39
CA LYS A 136 11.93 -3.78 15.09
C LYS A 136 11.79 -3.49 13.61
N ILE A 137 11.11 -2.40 13.29
CA ILE A 137 10.90 -1.96 11.91
C ILE A 137 11.42 -0.54 11.68
N PHE A 138 11.73 -0.24 10.43
CA PHE A 138 12.09 1.11 10.01
C PHE A 138 10.82 1.89 9.72
N GLN A 139 10.62 2.99 10.45
CA GLN A 139 9.54 3.95 10.24
C GLN A 139 10.06 5.16 9.47
N TRP A 140 9.24 5.69 8.57
CA TRP A 140 9.50 6.95 7.89
C TRP A 140 8.17 7.61 7.54
N HIS A 141 7.58 8.29 8.50
CA HIS A 141 6.29 8.94 8.31
C HIS A 141 6.09 10.15 9.26
N GLY A 142 5.14 11.02 8.89
CA GLY A 142 4.74 12.20 9.69
C GLY A 142 3.51 12.01 10.53
#